data_8948f0906ec3ec5c4cc7fedbf51cbfb3
#
_entry.id   8948f0906ec3ec5c4cc7fedbf51cbfb3
#
_cell.length_a   1.000
_cell.length_b   1.000
_cell.length_c   1.000
_cell.angle_alpha   90.00
_cell.angle_beta   90.00
_cell.angle_gamma   90.00
#
_symmetry.space_group_name_H-M   'P 1'
#
loop_
_entity.id
_entity.type
_entity.pdbx_description
1 polymer ?
#
loop_
_entity_poly.entity_id
_entity_poly.type
_entity_poly.pdbx_seq_one_letter_code
_entity_poly.pdbx_strand_id
1 'polypeptide(L)'
;MSKRKKIQLFLQKSWKKSLIALLVAVIFTGISPFFEPKVYQAEINPADFSVEEELVVLEENSLLAISNPSNPEPKTVRKIKMVVTAYSSTPWETQGNPYLTASQKWVEEGIVANNLLPFGTKIKIPELYGDKIFVVEDRMHWRKGYYHLDIWFSSYWEAKNFGAKRAYIEILES
;
A
#
# COMPACT_ATOMS: atom_id res chain seq x y z
N MET A 1 40.25 -37.60 35.53
CA MET A 1 38.86 -37.19 35.21
C MET A 1 37.91 -38.32 35.61
N SER A 2 37.00 -38.07 36.56
CA SER A 2 36.14 -39.09 37.17
C SER A 2 35.19 -39.70 36.13
N LYS A 3 34.93 -41.04 36.22
CA LYS A 3 33.97 -41.76 35.36
C LYS A 3 32.60 -41.06 35.27
N ARG A 4 32.13 -40.40 36.35
CA ARG A 4 30.88 -39.66 36.38
C ARG A 4 30.87 -38.48 35.42
N LYS A 5 31.97 -37.71 35.24
CA LYS A 5 32.06 -36.60 34.30
C LYS A 5 32.02 -37.08 32.84
N LYS A 6 32.56 -38.24 32.52
CA LYS A 6 32.52 -38.83 31.17
C LYS A 6 31.08 -39.23 30.77
N ILE A 7 30.31 -39.79 31.71
CA ILE A 7 28.93 -40.19 31.49
C ILE A 7 28.03 -38.98 31.28
N GLN A 8 28.19 -37.93 32.08
CA GLN A 8 27.41 -36.68 31.89
C GLN A 8 27.69 -36.00 30.56
N LEU A 9 28.94 -35.93 30.13
CA LEU A 9 29.31 -35.39 28.82
C LEU A 9 28.75 -36.23 27.65
N PHE A 10 28.72 -37.55 27.81
CA PHE A 10 28.15 -38.45 26.80
C PHE A 10 26.63 -38.28 26.66
N LEU A 11 25.90 -38.19 27.77
CA LEU A 11 24.46 -37.98 27.81
C LEU A 11 24.08 -36.58 27.22
N GLN A 12 24.85 -35.57 27.56
CA GLN A 12 24.61 -34.20 27.03
C GLN A 12 24.85 -34.08 25.51
N LYS A 13 25.84 -34.86 25.00
CA LYS A 13 26.14 -34.93 23.56
C LYS A 13 25.09 -35.72 22.77
N SER A 14 24.54 -36.77 23.38
CA SER A 14 23.46 -37.56 22.80
C SER A 14 22.16 -36.80 22.72
N TRP A 15 21.80 -36.03 23.74
CA TRP A 15 20.56 -35.27 23.80
C TRP A 15 20.52 -34.12 22.77
N LYS A 16 21.65 -33.42 22.57
CA LYS A 16 21.76 -32.40 21.52
C LYS A 16 21.57 -32.98 20.11
N LYS A 17 22.07 -34.18 19.83
CA LYS A 17 21.86 -34.86 18.54
C LYS A 17 20.41 -35.28 18.33
N SER A 18 19.70 -35.72 19.37
CA SER A 18 18.30 -36.10 19.33
C SER A 18 17.39 -34.87 19.10
N LEU A 19 17.71 -33.75 19.74
CA LEU A 19 16.98 -32.46 19.53
C LEU A 19 17.14 -31.96 18.12
N ILE A 20 18.35 -32.01 17.53
CA ILE A 20 18.60 -31.60 16.15
C ILE A 20 17.87 -32.49 15.15
N ALA A 21 17.85 -33.81 15.39
CA ALA A 21 17.15 -34.79 14.57
C ALA A 21 15.62 -34.54 14.59
N LEU A 22 15.06 -34.19 15.74
CA LEU A 22 13.64 -33.87 15.90
C LEU A 22 13.27 -32.54 15.17
N LEU A 23 14.15 -31.56 15.22
CA LEU A 23 13.96 -30.26 14.55
C LEU A 23 14.04 -30.39 13.02
N VAL A 24 14.94 -31.28 12.52
CA VAL A 24 15.04 -31.55 11.08
C VAL A 24 13.84 -32.38 10.60
N ALA A 25 13.31 -33.30 11.40
CA ALA A 25 12.10 -34.06 11.05
C ALA A 25 10.87 -33.16 10.90
N VAL A 26 10.73 -32.15 11.74
CA VAL A 26 9.62 -31.14 11.64
C VAL A 26 9.72 -30.30 10.35
N ILE A 27 10.95 -30.04 9.89
CA ILE A 27 11.16 -29.29 8.63
C ILE A 27 10.85 -30.15 7.39
N PHE A 28 11.13 -31.47 7.46
CA PHE A 28 10.94 -32.37 6.32
C PHE A 28 9.53 -32.96 6.17
N THR A 29 8.73 -33.01 7.23
CA THR A 29 7.37 -33.60 7.16
C THR A 29 6.31 -32.60 6.75
N GLY A 30 6.62 -31.28 6.66
CA GLY A 30 5.69 -30.24 6.17
C GLY A 30 4.34 -30.16 6.90
N ILE A 31 4.18 -30.91 8.01
CA ILE A 31 2.95 -30.91 8.80
C ILE A 31 3.12 -29.90 9.92
N SER A 32 2.82 -28.65 9.63
CA SER A 32 2.51 -27.65 10.64
C SER A 32 1.02 -27.81 10.98
N PRO A 33 0.66 -28.24 12.19
CA PRO A 33 -0.75 -28.51 12.52
C PRO A 33 -1.59 -27.27 12.77
N PHE A 34 -1.12 -26.05 12.40
CA PHE A 34 -1.79 -24.84 12.79
C PHE A 34 -1.88 -23.73 11.71
N PHE A 35 -1.77 -24.06 10.43
CA PHE A 35 -2.10 -23.05 9.41
C PHE A 35 -2.75 -23.71 8.19
N GLU A 36 -4.06 -23.98 8.30
CA GLU A 36 -4.88 -24.07 7.10
C GLU A 36 -5.13 -22.63 6.62
N PRO A 37 -4.64 -22.24 5.42
CA PRO A 37 -5.08 -21.02 4.83
C PRO A 37 -6.57 -21.19 4.48
N LYS A 38 -7.46 -20.56 5.24
CA LYS A 38 -8.82 -20.32 4.79
C LYS A 38 -8.73 -19.52 3.49
N VAL A 39 -8.79 -20.22 2.39
CA VAL A 39 -9.07 -19.61 1.09
C VAL A 39 -10.50 -19.08 1.19
N TYR A 40 -10.64 -17.80 1.48
CA TYR A 40 -11.88 -17.10 1.24
C TYR A 40 -12.03 -16.98 -0.28
N GLN A 41 -12.71 -17.96 -0.88
CA GLN A 41 -13.32 -17.73 -2.16
C GLN A 41 -14.42 -16.69 -1.90
N ALA A 42 -14.15 -15.45 -2.26
CA ALA A 42 -15.21 -14.47 -2.41
C ALA A 42 -16.06 -14.95 -3.58
N GLU A 43 -17.18 -15.60 -3.27
CA GLU A 43 -18.27 -15.78 -4.25
C GLU A 43 -18.70 -14.36 -4.65
N ILE A 44 -18.25 -13.94 -5.82
CA ILE A 44 -18.73 -12.73 -6.47
C ILE A 44 -20.13 -13.11 -6.96
N ASN A 45 -21.14 -12.75 -6.19
CA ASN A 45 -22.53 -12.89 -6.59
C ASN A 45 -22.76 -11.86 -7.72
N PRO A 46 -23.08 -12.31 -8.97
CA PRO A 46 -23.28 -11.36 -10.07
C PRO A 46 -24.48 -10.42 -9.89
N ALA A 47 -25.29 -10.64 -8.84
CA ALA A 47 -26.42 -9.79 -8.52
C ALA A 47 -26.06 -8.52 -7.72
N ASP A 48 -24.81 -8.37 -7.26
CA ASP A 48 -24.37 -7.21 -6.47
C ASP A 48 -23.75 -6.10 -7.32
N PHE A 49 -23.91 -6.21 -8.65
CA PHE A 49 -23.55 -5.16 -9.60
C PHE A 49 -24.82 -4.39 -10.01
N SER A 50 -25.61 -3.95 -9.02
CA SER A 50 -26.56 -2.88 -9.26
C SER A 50 -25.75 -1.56 -9.27
N VAL A 51 -25.41 -1.09 -10.47
CA VAL A 51 -25.15 0.30 -10.70
C VAL A 51 -26.47 1.01 -10.41
N GLU A 52 -26.67 1.45 -9.18
CA GLU A 52 -27.67 2.47 -8.92
C GLU A 52 -27.13 3.74 -9.59
N GLU A 53 -27.53 3.95 -10.85
CA GLU A 53 -27.67 5.28 -11.39
C GLU A 53 -28.70 5.98 -10.49
N GLU A 54 -28.23 6.63 -9.45
CA GLU A 54 -29.03 7.59 -8.72
C GLU A 54 -29.36 8.73 -9.69
N LEU A 55 -30.51 8.56 -10.33
CA LEU A 55 -31.16 9.61 -11.12
C LEU A 55 -31.52 10.70 -10.11
N VAL A 56 -30.59 11.64 -9.88
CA VAL A 56 -30.87 12.84 -9.13
C VAL A 56 -31.88 13.63 -9.97
N VAL A 57 -33.17 13.43 -9.65
CA VAL A 57 -34.23 14.33 -10.09
C VAL A 57 -33.90 15.68 -9.47
N LEU A 58 -33.34 16.58 -10.26
CA LEU A 58 -33.22 17.97 -9.90
C LEU A 58 -34.62 18.56 -9.81
N GLU A 59 -35.17 18.64 -8.60
CA GLU A 59 -36.30 19.50 -8.35
C GLU A 59 -35.91 20.93 -8.75
N GLU A 60 -36.63 21.45 -9.74
CA GLU A 60 -36.55 22.86 -10.17
C GLU A 60 -36.98 23.76 -9.02
N ASN A 61 -36.07 24.16 -8.14
CA ASN A 61 -36.13 25.34 -7.27
C ASN A 61 -34.98 25.38 -6.25
N SER A 62 -33.79 24.99 -6.62
CA SER A 62 -32.61 25.28 -5.82
C SER A 62 -31.87 26.45 -6.42
N LEU A 63 -32.08 27.63 -5.85
CA LEU A 63 -31.32 28.82 -6.11
C LEU A 63 -29.85 28.59 -5.79
N LEU A 64 -29.05 28.46 -6.88
CA LEU A 64 -27.66 28.87 -6.94
C LEU A 64 -26.65 28.21 -6.00
N ALA A 65 -26.27 27.01 -6.36
CA ALA A 65 -24.84 26.70 -6.24
C ALA A 65 -24.14 27.58 -7.29
N ILE A 66 -23.53 28.67 -6.89
CA ILE A 66 -22.63 29.46 -7.74
C ILE A 66 -21.38 28.60 -7.95
N SER A 67 -21.46 27.63 -8.86
CA SER A 67 -20.28 27.04 -9.44
C SER A 67 -19.64 28.15 -10.26
N ASN A 68 -18.41 28.54 -9.93
CA ASN A 68 -17.67 29.51 -10.70
C ASN A 68 -17.45 28.93 -12.11
N PRO A 69 -18.15 29.41 -13.17
CA PRO A 69 -18.09 28.83 -14.49
C PRO A 69 -16.70 28.95 -15.13
N SER A 70 -15.81 29.74 -14.53
CA SER A 70 -14.44 29.97 -15.00
C SER A 70 -13.45 28.90 -14.54
N ASN A 71 -13.77 28.08 -13.53
CA ASN A 71 -12.92 27.02 -13.04
C ASN A 71 -13.75 25.92 -12.36
N PRO A 72 -14.41 25.07 -13.15
CA PRO A 72 -15.20 23.97 -12.59
C PRO A 72 -14.30 23.04 -11.77
N GLU A 73 -14.79 22.57 -10.63
CA GLU A 73 -14.06 21.55 -9.86
C GLU A 73 -13.80 20.34 -10.74
N PRO A 74 -12.57 19.77 -10.69
CA PRO A 74 -12.23 18.63 -11.52
C PRO A 74 -13.12 17.44 -11.14
N LYS A 75 -13.81 16.89 -12.14
CA LYS A 75 -14.74 15.79 -11.98
C LYS A 75 -14.01 14.50 -11.70
N THR A 76 -14.50 13.71 -10.74
CA THR A 76 -13.98 12.37 -10.47
C THR A 76 -14.44 11.40 -11.57
N VAL A 77 -13.47 10.78 -12.26
CA VAL A 77 -13.73 9.82 -13.34
C VAL A 77 -13.76 8.39 -12.79
N ARG A 78 -12.94 8.07 -11.80
CA ARG A 78 -12.77 6.70 -11.29
C ARG A 78 -12.30 6.68 -9.84
N LYS A 79 -12.79 5.69 -9.07
CA LYS A 79 -12.32 5.41 -7.71
C LYS A 79 -11.61 4.06 -7.66
N ILE A 80 -10.45 4.00 -7.02
CA ILE A 80 -9.65 2.77 -6.87
C ILE A 80 -9.19 2.66 -5.43
N LYS A 81 -9.39 1.50 -4.81
CA LYS A 81 -8.87 1.24 -3.46
C LYS A 81 -7.38 0.87 -3.53
N MET A 82 -6.55 1.59 -2.80
CA MET A 82 -5.10 1.39 -2.78
C MET A 82 -4.54 1.33 -1.36
N VAL A 83 -3.34 0.77 -1.23
CA VAL A 83 -2.51 0.91 -0.04
C VAL A 83 -1.70 2.19 -0.19
N VAL A 84 -1.90 3.14 0.73
CA VAL A 84 -1.23 4.43 0.74
C VAL A 84 -0.12 4.39 1.77
N THR A 85 1.09 4.69 1.33
CA THR A 85 2.29 4.83 2.15
C THR A 85 2.93 6.20 1.91
N ALA A 86 4.07 6.48 2.52
CA ALA A 86 4.79 7.72 2.32
C ALA A 86 6.30 7.46 2.19
N TYR A 87 6.98 8.32 1.44
CA TYR A 87 8.43 8.31 1.26
C TYR A 87 9.01 9.71 1.37
N SER A 88 10.32 9.82 1.49
CA SER A 88 11.04 11.09 1.55
C SER A 88 12.28 11.08 0.66
N SER A 89 12.89 12.25 0.47
CA SER A 89 14.11 12.40 -0.33
C SER A 89 15.35 11.89 0.40
N THR A 90 15.36 10.57 0.72
CA THR A 90 16.51 9.92 1.36
C THR A 90 17.18 8.94 0.40
N PRO A 91 18.52 8.81 0.43
CA PRO A 91 19.26 7.94 -0.49
C PRO A 91 18.89 6.45 -0.40
N TRP A 92 18.32 6.01 0.73
CA TRP A 92 17.90 4.61 0.94
C TRP A 92 16.43 4.34 0.57
N GLU A 93 15.62 5.38 0.36
CA GLU A 93 14.23 5.24 -0.10
C GLU A 93 14.08 5.48 -1.60
N THR A 94 15.08 6.11 -2.23
CA THR A 94 15.05 6.52 -3.64
C THR A 94 16.20 5.94 -4.43
N GLN A 95 16.05 5.81 -5.75
CA GLN A 95 17.11 5.42 -6.65
C GLN A 95 17.63 6.67 -7.40
N GLY A 96 18.96 6.86 -7.42
CA GLY A 96 19.56 8.00 -8.09
C GLY A 96 19.51 9.29 -7.28
N ASN A 97 19.08 10.39 -7.91
CA ASN A 97 18.93 11.67 -7.21
C ASN A 97 17.63 11.68 -6.42
N PRO A 98 17.66 11.76 -5.07
CA PRO A 98 16.47 11.69 -4.23
C PRO A 98 15.53 12.91 -4.34
N TYR A 99 15.98 13.95 -5.03
CA TYR A 99 15.19 15.16 -5.25
C TYR A 99 14.56 15.25 -6.64
N LEU A 100 14.78 14.24 -7.50
CA LEU A 100 14.17 14.13 -8.82
C LEU A 100 13.25 12.92 -8.87
N THR A 101 12.02 13.14 -9.34
CA THR A 101 11.04 12.10 -9.59
C THR A 101 11.38 11.31 -10.86
N ALA A 102 10.68 10.19 -11.08
CA ALA A 102 10.81 9.43 -12.31
C ALA A 102 10.35 10.21 -13.57
N SER A 103 9.50 11.23 -13.42
CA SER A 103 9.12 12.16 -14.50
C SER A 103 10.13 13.30 -14.72
N GLN A 104 11.27 13.30 -14.00
CA GLN A 104 12.33 14.32 -14.05
C GLN A 104 11.90 15.70 -13.50
N LYS A 105 10.91 15.75 -12.63
CA LYS A 105 10.52 16.95 -11.88
C LYS A 105 11.17 16.97 -10.51
N TRP A 106 11.41 18.15 -9.96
CA TRP A 106 11.80 18.29 -8.57
C TRP A 106 10.65 17.86 -7.66
N VAL A 107 10.98 17.19 -6.57
CA VAL A 107 10.01 16.78 -5.57
C VAL A 107 9.43 17.99 -4.86
N GLU A 108 8.11 17.99 -4.69
CA GLU A 108 7.37 19.02 -3.97
C GLU A 108 6.13 18.42 -3.30
N GLU A 109 5.50 19.19 -2.42
CA GLU A 109 4.29 18.74 -1.74
C GLU A 109 3.14 18.52 -2.74
N GLY A 110 2.47 17.37 -2.59
CA GLY A 110 1.40 16.98 -3.53
C GLY A 110 1.86 16.00 -4.60
N ILE A 111 3.15 15.65 -4.66
CA ILE A 111 3.64 14.58 -5.54
C ILE A 111 3.38 13.22 -4.92
N VAL A 112 2.98 12.26 -5.77
CA VAL A 112 2.82 10.85 -5.42
C VAL A 112 3.50 9.94 -6.43
N ALA A 113 3.98 8.80 -5.94
CA ALA A 113 4.49 7.70 -6.74
C ALA A 113 3.42 6.62 -6.91
N ASN A 114 3.22 6.16 -8.14
CA ASN A 114 2.32 5.05 -8.45
C ASN A 114 2.72 4.36 -9.75
N ASN A 115 2.55 3.02 -9.83
CA ASN A 115 2.95 2.23 -11.00
C ASN A 115 1.80 1.96 -11.99
N LEU A 116 0.56 2.32 -11.63
CA LEU A 116 -0.62 2.09 -12.48
C LEU A 116 -0.97 3.32 -13.33
N LEU A 117 -0.94 4.49 -12.72
CA LEU A 117 -1.45 5.72 -13.32
C LEU A 117 -0.37 6.43 -14.16
N PRO A 118 -0.72 7.02 -15.31
CA PRO A 118 0.20 7.86 -16.09
C PRO A 118 0.77 9.03 -15.27
N PHE A 119 1.94 9.53 -15.66
CA PHE A 119 2.45 10.80 -15.12
C PHE A 119 1.51 11.96 -15.46
N GLY A 120 1.40 12.91 -14.55
CA GLY A 120 0.49 14.05 -14.65
C GLY A 120 -0.94 13.75 -14.22
N THR A 121 -1.29 12.48 -13.93
CA THR A 121 -2.64 12.15 -13.44
C THR A 121 -2.90 12.84 -12.11
N LYS A 122 -3.99 13.61 -12.05
CA LYS A 122 -4.46 14.26 -10.82
C LYS A 122 -5.36 13.30 -10.04
N ILE A 123 -5.16 13.25 -8.74
CA ILE A 123 -5.94 12.39 -7.84
C ILE A 123 -6.32 13.13 -6.56
N LYS A 124 -7.38 12.67 -5.89
CA LYS A 124 -7.72 13.02 -4.50
C LYS A 124 -7.67 11.75 -3.64
N ILE A 125 -7.45 11.95 -2.34
CA ILE A 125 -7.51 10.90 -1.31
C ILE A 125 -8.46 11.40 -0.22
N PRO A 126 -9.78 11.41 -0.45
CA PRO A 126 -10.74 12.12 0.42
C PRO A 126 -10.68 11.69 1.88
N GLU A 127 -10.51 10.39 2.14
CA GLU A 127 -10.46 9.83 3.49
C GLU A 127 -9.27 10.33 4.33
N LEU A 128 -8.19 10.78 3.68
CA LEU A 128 -6.96 11.20 4.36
C LEU A 128 -6.68 12.70 4.26
N TYR A 129 -7.08 13.31 3.15
CA TYR A 129 -6.68 14.68 2.80
C TYR A 129 -7.81 15.55 2.25
N GLY A 130 -9.07 15.07 2.29
CA GLY A 130 -10.21 15.82 1.76
C GLY A 130 -10.02 16.16 0.29
N ASP A 131 -10.19 17.43 -0.05
CA ASP A 131 -10.15 17.94 -1.43
C ASP A 131 -8.75 18.22 -1.98
N LYS A 132 -7.70 17.94 -1.20
CA LYS A 132 -6.32 18.14 -1.65
C LYS A 132 -6.03 17.31 -2.89
N ILE A 133 -5.54 18.00 -3.94
CA ILE A 133 -5.13 17.36 -5.19
C ILE A 133 -3.67 16.94 -5.09
N PHE A 134 -3.41 15.72 -5.53
CA PHE A 134 -2.07 15.14 -5.71
C PHE A 134 -1.83 14.85 -7.18
N VAL A 135 -0.56 14.84 -7.60
CA VAL A 135 -0.17 14.56 -8.97
C VAL A 135 0.79 13.38 -9.01
N VAL A 136 0.54 12.43 -9.91
CA VAL A 136 1.42 11.28 -10.12
C VAL A 136 2.62 11.73 -10.94
N GLU A 137 3.78 11.85 -10.30
CA GLU A 137 5.03 12.28 -10.97
C GLU A 137 6.19 11.31 -10.70
N ASP A 138 5.95 10.28 -9.89
CA ASP A 138 6.99 9.35 -9.53
C ASP A 138 6.55 7.88 -9.69
N ARG A 139 7.52 6.96 -9.63
CA ARG A 139 7.34 5.51 -9.70
C ARG A 139 7.86 4.84 -8.45
N MET A 140 7.13 3.84 -8.03
CA MET A 140 7.57 2.95 -6.96
C MET A 140 8.42 1.81 -7.52
N HIS A 141 9.23 1.20 -6.66
CA HIS A 141 9.92 -0.03 -7.03
C HIS A 141 8.91 -1.07 -7.57
N TRP A 142 9.23 -1.74 -8.69
CA TRP A 142 8.32 -2.66 -9.39
C TRP A 142 7.68 -3.75 -8.52
N ARG A 143 8.33 -4.17 -7.42
CA ARG A 143 7.80 -5.15 -6.46
C ARG A 143 6.60 -4.66 -5.66
N LYS A 144 6.37 -3.36 -5.61
CA LYS A 144 5.22 -2.78 -4.89
C LYS A 144 3.89 -3.01 -5.62
N GLY A 145 3.95 -3.34 -6.92
CA GLY A 145 2.76 -3.59 -7.72
C GLY A 145 2.00 -2.32 -8.09
N TYR A 146 0.76 -2.50 -8.55
CA TYR A 146 -0.03 -1.42 -9.15
C TYR A 146 -0.97 -0.71 -8.18
N TYR A 147 -1.40 -1.38 -7.12
CA TYR A 147 -2.39 -0.86 -6.17
C TYR A 147 -1.75 -0.28 -4.89
N HIS A 148 -0.55 0.27 -5.04
CA HIS A 148 0.16 1.02 -4.02
C HIS A 148 0.35 2.45 -4.48
N LEU A 149 0.16 3.39 -3.55
CA LEU A 149 0.40 4.81 -3.73
C LEU A 149 1.37 5.26 -2.65
N ASP A 150 2.39 6.02 -3.00
CA ASP A 150 3.39 6.52 -2.06
C ASP A 150 3.41 8.05 -2.12
N ILE A 151 3.13 8.71 -1.00
CA ILE A 151 3.05 10.18 -0.92
C ILE A 151 4.42 10.71 -0.54
N TRP A 152 4.92 11.69 -1.29
CA TRP A 152 6.15 12.36 -0.92
C TRP A 152 5.96 13.31 0.27
N PHE A 153 6.89 13.23 1.22
CA PHE A 153 7.01 14.14 2.37
C PHE A 153 8.41 14.76 2.40
N SER A 154 8.49 16.01 2.79
CA SER A 154 9.78 16.70 2.96
C SER A 154 10.60 16.14 4.13
N SER A 155 9.92 15.57 5.14
CA SER A 155 10.53 15.02 6.35
C SER A 155 10.48 13.49 6.36
N TYR A 156 11.64 12.86 6.57
CA TYR A 156 11.74 11.41 6.78
C TYR A 156 10.89 10.92 7.96
N TRP A 157 10.87 11.68 9.06
CA TRP A 157 10.11 11.28 10.23
C TRP A 157 8.61 11.35 10.02
N GLU A 158 8.13 12.33 9.25
CA GLU A 158 6.72 12.42 8.85
C GLU A 158 6.33 11.26 7.94
N ALA A 159 7.14 10.98 6.92
CA ALA A 159 6.93 9.83 6.03
C ALA A 159 6.88 8.51 6.82
N LYS A 160 7.84 8.31 7.73
CA LYS A 160 7.90 7.11 8.58
C LYS A 160 6.70 6.98 9.51
N ASN A 161 6.27 8.07 10.12
CA ASN A 161 5.13 8.08 11.05
C ASN A 161 3.78 7.95 10.33
N PHE A 162 3.72 8.28 9.05
CA PHE A 162 2.52 8.12 8.25
C PHE A 162 2.07 6.64 8.19
N GLY A 163 3.03 5.71 8.07
CA GLY A 163 2.78 4.28 8.02
C GLY A 163 2.07 3.84 6.74
N ALA A 164 1.29 2.75 6.83
CA ALA A 164 0.50 2.22 5.72
C ALA A 164 -0.99 2.31 6.04
N LYS A 165 -1.76 2.87 5.12
CA LYS A 165 -3.20 3.05 5.23
C LYS A 165 -3.89 2.49 3.98
N ARG A 166 -5.16 2.15 4.09
CA ARG A 166 -5.98 1.77 2.93
C ARG A 166 -7.02 2.86 2.72
N ALA A 167 -7.04 3.43 1.51
CA ALA A 167 -7.97 4.49 1.16
C ALA A 167 -8.44 4.36 -0.29
N TYR A 168 -9.56 4.98 -0.61
CA TYR A 168 -9.99 5.16 -1.98
C TYR A 168 -9.29 6.37 -2.59
N ILE A 169 -8.75 6.14 -3.78
CA ILE A 169 -8.11 7.17 -4.61
C ILE A 169 -9.12 7.55 -5.68
N GLU A 170 -9.44 8.82 -5.76
CA GLU A 170 -10.28 9.39 -6.80
C GLU A 170 -9.39 9.95 -7.93
N ILE A 171 -9.58 9.43 -9.14
CA ILE A 171 -8.88 9.91 -10.32
C ILE A 171 -9.74 11.03 -10.91
N LEU A 172 -9.12 12.17 -11.16
CA LEU A 172 -9.77 13.36 -11.69
C LEU A 172 -9.65 13.42 -13.21
N GLU A 173 -10.61 14.06 -13.84
CA GLU A 173 -10.55 14.40 -15.26
C GLU A 173 -9.39 15.38 -15.52
N SER A 174 -8.60 15.12 -16.55
CA SER A 174 -7.43 15.92 -16.95
C SER A 174 -7.78 16.96 -18.00
#